data_0636d03668d7ec7c29fe53ff2bae035e
#
_entry.id   0636d03668d7ec7c29fe53ff2bae035e
#
_cell.length_a   1.000
_cell.length_b   1.000
_cell.length_c   1.000
_cell.angle_alpha   90.00
_cell.angle_beta   90.00
_cell.angle_gamma   90.00
#
_symmetry.space_group_name_H-M   'P 1'
#
loop_
_entity.id
_entity.type
_entity.pdbx_description
1 polymer ?
#
loop_
_entity_poly.entity_id
_entity_poly.type
_entity_poly.pdbx_seq_one_letter_code
_entity_poly.pdbx_strand_id
1 'polypeptide(L)'
;TTLDNERMDAFNAVLKNHPDIKLLDAKYANWNRDDAFKVMQDYLTRFPQIDAVWAADDDMAVGVLKAIEQAKRKDIKLVFGGAGAKGMVKTLMDGSNPLIQANVSYSPKFIYDAVKLTAEARLKGEKLPATTIIPSVLITKDNAKDFYFPDSPF
;
A
#
# COMPACT_ATOMS: atom_id res chain seq x y z
N THR A 1 -4.53 2.59 -14.64
CA THR A 1 -3.14 2.36 -15.13
C THR A 1 -2.85 0.86 -15.21
N THR A 2 -1.82 0.47 -15.98
CA THR A 2 -1.39 -0.95 -16.07
C THR A 2 -1.07 -1.53 -14.69
N LEU A 3 -0.35 -0.77 -13.87
CA LEU A 3 0.00 -1.15 -12.49
C LEU A 3 -1.24 -1.43 -11.63
N ASP A 4 -2.27 -0.63 -11.80
CA ASP A 4 -3.51 -0.78 -11.06
C ASP A 4 -4.27 -2.04 -11.46
N ASN A 5 -4.33 -2.32 -12.77
CA ASN A 5 -4.93 -3.55 -13.27
C ASN A 5 -4.18 -4.78 -12.76
N GLU A 6 -2.84 -4.80 -12.81
CA GLU A 6 -2.03 -5.90 -12.31
C GLU A 6 -2.26 -6.17 -10.81
N ARG A 7 -2.36 -5.10 -10.01
CA ARG A 7 -2.67 -5.23 -8.57
C ARG A 7 -4.08 -5.78 -8.33
N MET A 8 -5.07 -5.27 -9.06
CA MET A 8 -6.45 -5.75 -8.95
C MET A 8 -6.60 -7.19 -9.43
N ASP A 9 -5.93 -7.58 -10.50
CA ASP A 9 -5.96 -8.95 -11.01
C ASP A 9 -5.33 -9.92 -10.00
N ALA A 10 -4.20 -9.56 -9.41
CA ALA A 10 -3.55 -10.35 -8.36
C ALA A 10 -4.44 -10.47 -7.11
N PHE A 11 -5.04 -9.37 -6.66
CA PHE A 11 -5.98 -9.35 -5.55
C PHE A 11 -7.18 -10.27 -5.81
N ASN A 12 -7.82 -10.14 -6.96
CA ASN A 12 -8.95 -10.95 -7.34
C ASN A 12 -8.58 -12.45 -7.47
N ALA A 13 -7.35 -12.75 -7.92
CA ALA A 13 -6.86 -14.13 -8.00
C ALA A 13 -6.74 -14.76 -6.60
N VAL A 14 -6.28 -13.99 -5.61
CA VAL A 14 -6.20 -14.45 -4.21
C VAL A 14 -7.60 -14.63 -3.62
N LEU A 15 -8.52 -13.67 -3.85
CA LEU A 15 -9.88 -13.75 -3.32
C LEU A 15 -10.64 -15.01 -3.74
N LYS A 16 -10.36 -15.57 -4.93
CA LYS A 16 -10.97 -16.83 -5.39
C LYS A 16 -10.72 -18.00 -4.44
N ASN A 17 -9.64 -17.95 -3.66
CA ASN A 17 -9.28 -18.98 -2.69
C ASN A 17 -9.84 -18.69 -1.28
N HIS A 18 -10.53 -17.55 -1.11
CA HIS A 18 -11.09 -17.10 0.15
C HIS A 18 -12.58 -16.75 -0.01
N PRO A 19 -13.47 -17.74 -0.19
CA PRO A 19 -14.90 -17.52 -0.46
C PRO A 19 -15.65 -16.86 0.71
N ASP A 20 -15.07 -16.83 1.88
CA ASP A 20 -15.52 -16.12 3.09
C ASP A 20 -15.25 -14.61 3.03
N ILE A 21 -14.38 -14.15 2.14
CA ILE A 21 -14.10 -12.72 1.94
C ILE A 21 -14.95 -12.20 0.78
N LYS A 22 -15.84 -11.25 1.08
CA LYS A 22 -16.69 -10.61 0.10
C LYS A 22 -16.14 -9.24 -0.28
N LEU A 23 -15.79 -9.04 -1.55
CA LEU A 23 -15.51 -7.72 -2.09
C LEU A 23 -16.82 -6.93 -2.21
N LEU A 24 -16.95 -5.84 -1.46
CA LEU A 24 -18.15 -4.99 -1.46
C LEU A 24 -18.19 -4.08 -2.67
N ASP A 25 -17.10 -3.40 -2.96
CA ASP A 25 -16.94 -2.48 -4.10
C ASP A 25 -15.45 -2.20 -4.34
N ALA A 26 -15.11 -1.70 -5.55
CA ALA A 26 -13.79 -1.20 -5.88
C ALA A 26 -13.90 0.02 -6.79
N LYS A 27 -13.25 1.11 -6.43
CA LYS A 27 -13.24 2.38 -7.18
C LYS A 27 -11.84 2.94 -7.33
N TYR A 28 -11.60 3.62 -8.43
CA TYR A 28 -10.38 4.39 -8.64
C TYR A 28 -10.39 5.68 -7.82
N ALA A 29 -9.25 6.02 -7.24
CA ALA A 29 -9.03 7.26 -6.51
C ALA A 29 -7.77 8.00 -7.00
N ASN A 30 -7.37 7.76 -8.27
CA ASN A 30 -6.35 8.51 -9.00
C ASN A 30 -4.99 8.65 -8.28
N TRP A 31 -4.64 7.69 -7.39
CA TRP A 31 -3.44 7.76 -6.53
C TRP A 31 -3.43 9.05 -5.69
N ASN A 32 -4.61 9.51 -5.29
CA ASN A 32 -4.79 10.79 -4.64
C ASN A 32 -5.53 10.65 -3.31
N ARG A 33 -5.00 11.27 -2.27
CA ARG A 33 -5.52 11.26 -0.91
C ARG A 33 -6.95 11.79 -0.80
N ASP A 34 -7.22 12.92 -1.44
CA ASP A 34 -8.53 13.58 -1.33
C ASP A 34 -9.61 12.82 -2.13
N ASP A 35 -9.24 12.21 -3.24
CA ASP A 35 -10.16 11.35 -3.99
C ASP A 35 -10.44 10.05 -3.22
N ALA A 36 -9.43 9.44 -2.60
CA ALA A 36 -9.60 8.27 -1.73
C ALA A 36 -10.48 8.59 -0.51
N PHE A 37 -10.32 9.78 0.07
CA PHE A 37 -11.19 10.26 1.14
C PHE A 37 -12.65 10.32 0.70
N LYS A 38 -12.95 10.90 -0.47
CA LYS A 38 -14.32 10.99 -1.03
C LYS A 38 -14.90 9.62 -1.34
N VAL A 39 -14.12 8.74 -1.96
CA VAL A 39 -14.53 7.35 -2.23
C VAL A 39 -14.87 6.63 -0.93
N MET A 40 -14.05 6.79 0.10
CA MET A 40 -14.33 6.17 1.40
C MET A 40 -15.56 6.74 2.07
N GLN A 41 -15.82 8.05 1.97
CA GLN A 41 -17.08 8.65 2.47
C GLN A 41 -18.32 8.04 1.79
N ASP A 42 -18.27 7.82 0.47
CA ASP A 42 -19.32 7.13 -0.27
C ASP A 42 -19.52 5.69 0.26
N TYR A 43 -18.43 4.93 0.45
CA TYR A 43 -18.49 3.58 1.00
C TYR A 43 -19.09 3.54 2.41
N LEU A 44 -18.68 4.45 3.28
CA LEU A 44 -19.19 4.55 4.65
C LEU A 44 -20.69 4.87 4.70
N THR A 45 -21.21 5.55 3.68
CA THR A 45 -22.63 5.85 3.54
C THR A 45 -23.42 4.67 2.99
N ARG A 46 -22.87 3.96 2.00
CA ARG A 46 -23.55 2.87 1.29
C ARG A 46 -23.51 1.53 2.02
N PHE A 47 -22.44 1.26 2.77
CA PHE A 47 -22.24 -0.01 3.42
C PHE A 47 -22.35 0.12 4.95
N PRO A 48 -23.34 -0.52 5.56
CA PRO A 48 -23.51 -0.49 7.02
C PRO A 48 -22.40 -1.24 7.78
N GLN A 49 -21.73 -2.20 7.12
CA GLN A 49 -20.64 -3.00 7.65
C GLN A 49 -19.51 -3.05 6.62
N ILE A 50 -18.31 -2.71 7.07
CA ILE A 50 -17.04 -2.85 6.33
C ILE A 50 -16.01 -3.40 7.30
N ASP A 51 -15.42 -4.54 7.02
CA ASP A 51 -14.43 -5.15 7.93
C ASP A 51 -13.01 -4.69 7.62
N ALA A 52 -12.69 -4.54 6.33
CA ALA A 52 -11.37 -4.13 5.87
C ALA A 52 -11.42 -3.23 4.64
N VAL A 53 -10.42 -2.39 4.48
CA VAL A 53 -10.22 -1.55 3.30
C VAL A 53 -8.82 -1.72 2.78
N TRP A 54 -8.68 -1.97 1.49
CA TRP A 54 -7.41 -1.92 0.78
C TRP A 54 -7.33 -0.63 -0.04
N ALA A 55 -6.35 0.20 0.27
CA ALA A 55 -5.93 1.33 -0.55
C ALA A 55 -4.67 0.94 -1.30
N ALA A 56 -4.60 1.22 -2.61
CA ALA A 56 -3.50 0.75 -3.44
C ALA A 56 -2.15 1.43 -3.12
N ASP A 57 -2.15 2.54 -2.36
CA ASP A 57 -0.95 3.14 -1.80
C ASP A 57 -1.19 3.81 -0.44
N ASP A 58 -0.11 4.28 0.18
CA ASP A 58 -0.14 4.89 1.50
C ASP A 58 -0.77 6.28 1.52
N ASP A 59 -0.64 7.05 0.45
CA ASP A 59 -1.27 8.37 0.37
C ASP A 59 -2.80 8.25 0.34
N MET A 60 -3.32 7.31 -0.44
CA MET A 60 -4.74 6.97 -0.43
C MET A 60 -5.18 6.40 0.92
N ALA A 61 -4.36 5.54 1.56
CA ALA A 61 -4.68 5.00 2.88
C ALA A 61 -4.86 6.09 3.95
N VAL A 62 -4.06 7.16 3.90
CA VAL A 62 -4.23 8.33 4.77
C VAL A 62 -5.59 9.00 4.56
N GLY A 63 -6.03 9.14 3.31
CA GLY A 63 -7.37 9.66 2.98
C GLY A 63 -8.49 8.77 3.54
N VAL A 64 -8.36 7.46 3.35
CA VAL A 64 -9.29 6.45 3.90
C VAL A 64 -9.40 6.55 5.42
N LEU A 65 -8.27 6.56 6.12
CA LEU A 65 -8.23 6.66 7.59
C LEU A 65 -8.92 7.93 8.10
N LYS A 66 -8.69 9.06 7.45
CA LYS A 66 -9.34 10.33 7.80
C LYS A 66 -10.86 10.27 7.64
N ALA A 67 -11.36 9.63 6.59
CA ALA A 67 -12.80 9.45 6.39
C ALA A 67 -13.43 8.56 7.47
N ILE A 68 -12.75 7.45 7.83
CA ILE A 68 -13.18 6.54 8.90
C ILE A 68 -13.24 7.27 10.24
N GLU A 69 -12.22 8.05 10.57
CA GLU A 69 -12.15 8.84 11.80
C GLU A 69 -13.29 9.85 11.89
N GLN A 70 -13.53 10.62 10.83
CA GLN A 70 -14.62 11.61 10.79
C GLN A 70 -16.00 10.97 10.93
N ALA A 71 -16.22 9.82 10.31
CA ALA A 71 -17.47 9.07 10.41
C ALA A 71 -17.62 8.32 11.76
N LYS A 72 -16.56 8.27 12.58
CA LYS A 72 -16.50 7.56 13.87
C LYS A 72 -16.92 6.09 13.77
N ARG A 73 -16.65 5.45 12.61
CA ARG A 73 -16.96 4.02 12.38
C ARG A 73 -16.05 3.13 13.23
N LYS A 74 -16.61 2.03 13.74
CA LYS A 74 -15.94 1.08 14.65
C LYS A 74 -15.91 -0.36 14.14
N ASP A 75 -16.61 -0.62 13.07
CA ASP A 75 -16.69 -1.93 12.41
C ASP A 75 -15.41 -2.29 11.67
N ILE A 76 -14.72 -1.30 11.09
CA ILE A 76 -13.49 -1.50 10.31
C ILE A 76 -12.34 -1.94 11.21
N LYS A 77 -11.67 -3.04 10.85
CA LYS A 77 -10.57 -3.64 11.62
C LYS A 77 -9.22 -3.50 10.96
N LEU A 78 -9.19 -3.27 9.64
CA LEU A 78 -7.96 -3.23 8.86
C LEU A 78 -8.07 -2.17 7.76
N VAL A 79 -7.05 -1.32 7.66
CA VAL A 79 -6.77 -0.52 6.47
C VAL A 79 -5.39 -0.92 5.98
N PHE A 80 -5.33 -1.43 4.77
CA PHE A 80 -4.10 -1.89 4.15
C PHE A 80 -3.66 -0.89 3.08
N GLY A 81 -2.45 -0.36 3.22
CA GLY A 81 -1.81 0.54 2.25
C GLY A 81 -0.74 -0.18 1.44
N GLY A 82 0.12 0.59 0.82
CA GLY A 82 1.30 0.10 0.08
C GLY A 82 2.21 1.27 -0.25
N ALA A 83 3.46 1.02 -0.30
CA ALA A 83 4.63 1.83 -0.61
C ALA A 83 5.68 1.76 0.50
N GLY A 84 5.30 1.64 1.77
CA GLY A 84 6.21 1.70 2.91
C GLY A 84 6.61 3.15 3.23
N ALA A 85 5.68 4.09 3.07
CA ALA A 85 5.93 5.49 3.43
C ALA A 85 6.30 5.63 4.89
N LYS A 86 7.25 6.52 5.19
CA LYS A 86 7.82 6.71 6.54
C LYS A 86 6.77 6.84 7.64
N GLY A 87 5.70 7.59 7.39
CA GLY A 87 4.61 7.78 8.34
C GLY A 87 3.84 6.49 8.63
N MET A 88 3.58 5.67 7.61
CA MET A 88 2.88 4.39 7.76
C MET A 88 3.77 3.36 8.45
N VAL A 89 5.05 3.28 8.08
CA VAL A 89 6.02 2.40 8.76
C VAL A 89 6.17 2.78 10.23
N LYS A 90 6.24 4.08 10.54
CA LYS A 90 6.26 4.56 11.93
C LYS A 90 5.01 4.12 12.70
N THR A 91 3.84 4.24 12.08
CA THR A 91 2.56 3.81 12.68
C THR A 91 2.56 2.31 13.00
N LEU A 92 3.14 1.48 12.11
CA LEU A 92 3.33 0.05 12.37
C LEU A 92 4.26 -0.21 13.56
N MET A 93 5.39 0.53 13.64
CA MET A 93 6.37 0.36 14.70
C MET A 93 5.80 0.69 16.08
N ASP A 94 5.12 1.82 16.21
CA ASP A 94 4.63 2.33 17.50
C ASP A 94 3.20 1.87 17.84
N GLY A 95 2.49 1.30 16.84
CA GLY A 95 1.10 0.84 17.04
C GLY A 95 0.11 1.97 17.29
N SER A 96 0.45 3.20 16.88
CA SER A 96 -0.36 4.41 17.15
C SER A 96 -1.74 4.38 16.47
N ASN A 97 -1.91 3.58 15.43
CA ASN A 97 -3.21 3.35 14.80
C ASN A 97 -3.47 1.84 14.63
N PRO A 98 -4.43 1.27 15.38
CA PRO A 98 -4.71 -0.17 15.36
C PRO A 98 -5.30 -0.68 14.05
N LEU A 99 -5.77 0.21 13.16
CA LEU A 99 -6.26 -0.16 11.83
C LEU A 99 -5.11 -0.50 10.87
N ILE A 100 -3.89 -0.03 11.14
CA ILE A 100 -2.70 -0.30 10.32
C ILE A 100 -1.92 -1.44 10.95
N GLN A 101 -2.03 -2.63 10.37
CA GLN A 101 -1.40 -3.84 10.89
C GLN A 101 -0.30 -4.39 9.97
N ALA A 102 -0.33 -4.01 8.70
CA ALA A 102 0.65 -4.39 7.70
C ALA A 102 0.73 -3.36 6.58
N ASN A 103 1.81 -3.42 5.81
CA ASN A 103 2.04 -2.63 4.60
C ASN A 103 2.85 -3.46 3.59
N VAL A 104 2.98 -3.01 2.36
CA VAL A 104 3.85 -3.65 1.35
C VAL A 104 4.86 -2.65 0.86
N SER A 105 6.15 -3.04 0.85
CA SER A 105 7.21 -2.16 0.37
C SER A 105 7.12 -1.90 -1.14
N TYR A 106 7.18 -0.64 -1.51
CA TYR A 106 7.36 -0.15 -2.87
C TYR A 106 8.18 1.14 -2.79
N SER A 107 9.46 1.00 -2.52
CA SER A 107 10.32 2.14 -2.20
C SER A 107 10.79 2.90 -3.45
N PRO A 108 10.82 4.23 -3.44
CA PRO A 108 11.52 5.05 -4.45
C PRO A 108 12.99 4.66 -4.63
N LYS A 109 13.61 4.03 -3.64
CA LYS A 109 14.95 3.47 -3.71
C LYS A 109 15.14 2.50 -4.89
N PHE A 110 14.08 1.89 -5.41
CA PHE A 110 14.15 1.03 -6.59
C PHE A 110 14.73 1.75 -7.82
N ILE A 111 14.45 3.05 -7.98
CA ILE A 111 15.01 3.87 -9.05
C ILE A 111 16.52 4.03 -8.84
N TYR A 112 16.96 4.30 -7.61
CA TYR A 112 18.37 4.37 -7.27
C TYR A 112 19.10 3.05 -7.56
N ASP A 113 18.53 1.93 -7.13
CA ASP A 113 19.10 0.60 -7.34
C ASP A 113 19.19 0.25 -8.85
N ALA A 114 18.16 0.61 -9.63
CA ALA A 114 18.15 0.41 -11.08
C ALA A 114 19.23 1.24 -11.79
N VAL A 115 19.38 2.52 -11.42
CA VAL A 115 20.44 3.40 -11.97
C VAL A 115 21.82 2.87 -11.60
N LYS A 116 22.04 2.49 -10.33
CA LYS A 116 23.29 1.94 -9.84
C LYS A 116 23.66 0.66 -10.60
N LEU A 117 22.73 -0.30 -10.68
CA LEU A 117 22.94 -1.56 -11.39
C LEU A 117 23.31 -1.32 -12.86
N THR A 118 22.62 -0.38 -13.52
CA THR A 118 22.88 -0.02 -14.91
C THR A 118 24.28 0.59 -15.08
N ALA A 119 24.66 1.51 -14.21
CA ALA A 119 25.96 2.17 -14.26
C ALA A 119 27.10 1.14 -14.02
N GLU A 120 26.98 0.29 -13.02
CA GLU A 120 27.98 -0.75 -12.69
C GLU A 120 28.17 -1.73 -13.85
N ALA A 121 27.08 -2.22 -14.45
CA ALA A 121 27.14 -3.11 -15.60
C ALA A 121 27.83 -2.44 -16.81
N ARG A 122 27.51 -1.18 -17.07
CA ARG A 122 28.16 -0.40 -18.15
C ARG A 122 29.67 -0.23 -17.93
N LEU A 123 30.06 0.08 -16.71
CA LEU A 123 31.49 0.26 -16.36
C LEU A 123 32.27 -1.05 -16.50
N LYS A 124 31.64 -2.19 -16.23
CA LYS A 124 32.26 -3.53 -16.35
C LYS A 124 32.15 -4.13 -17.75
N GLY A 125 31.41 -3.50 -18.66
CA GLY A 125 31.11 -4.06 -20.00
C GLY A 125 30.17 -5.26 -19.97
N GLU A 126 29.40 -5.41 -18.88
CA GLU A 126 28.45 -6.50 -18.68
C GLU A 126 27.10 -6.19 -19.34
N LYS A 127 26.42 -7.22 -19.85
CA LYS A 127 25.05 -7.08 -20.32
C LYS A 127 24.08 -7.16 -19.14
N LEU A 128 23.17 -6.20 -19.06
CA LEU A 128 22.03 -6.29 -18.14
C LEU A 128 21.06 -7.39 -18.58
N PRO A 129 20.42 -8.10 -17.63
CA PRO A 129 19.29 -8.95 -17.94
C PRO A 129 18.14 -8.13 -18.54
N ALA A 130 17.34 -8.73 -19.40
CA ALA A 130 16.18 -8.06 -20.01
C ALA A 130 15.16 -7.56 -18.95
N THR A 131 15.12 -8.24 -17.82
CA THR A 131 14.22 -7.89 -16.70
C THR A 131 14.93 -8.17 -15.38
N THR A 132 14.82 -7.24 -14.45
CA THR A 132 15.25 -7.42 -13.05
C THR A 132 14.03 -7.23 -12.15
N ILE A 133 13.66 -8.26 -11.41
CA ILE A 133 12.54 -8.21 -10.47
C ILE A 133 13.11 -7.89 -9.09
N ILE A 134 12.62 -6.79 -8.52
CA ILE A 134 12.87 -6.44 -7.12
C ILE A 134 11.62 -6.84 -6.33
N PRO A 135 11.72 -7.83 -5.42
CA PRO A 135 10.55 -8.32 -4.70
C PRO A 135 10.01 -7.26 -3.74
N SER A 136 8.69 -7.12 -3.71
CA SER A 136 8.02 -6.39 -2.64
C SER A 136 8.03 -7.23 -1.36
N VAL A 137 8.14 -6.56 -0.21
CA VAL A 137 8.19 -7.20 1.11
C VAL A 137 6.96 -6.79 1.92
N LEU A 138 6.32 -7.77 2.56
CA LEU A 138 5.29 -7.49 3.55
C LEU A 138 5.95 -6.90 4.79
N ILE A 139 5.55 -5.68 5.13
CA ILE A 139 6.01 -4.96 6.32
C ILE A 139 4.97 -5.17 7.41
N THR A 140 5.40 -5.70 8.53
CA THR A 140 4.61 -5.87 9.75
C THR A 140 5.32 -5.19 10.92
N LYS A 141 4.72 -5.20 12.10
CA LYS A 141 5.36 -4.66 13.30
C LYS A 141 6.72 -5.29 13.58
N ASP A 142 6.90 -6.56 13.24
CA ASP A 142 8.12 -7.31 13.56
C ASP A 142 9.33 -6.86 12.76
N ASN A 143 9.13 -6.45 11.50
CA ASN A 143 10.21 -6.04 10.59
C ASN A 143 10.15 -4.56 10.19
N ALA A 144 9.20 -3.79 10.68
CA ALA A 144 9.01 -2.38 10.30
C ALA A 144 10.26 -1.52 10.53
N LYS A 145 11.09 -1.84 11.53
CA LYS A 145 12.34 -1.13 11.80
C LYS A 145 13.32 -1.15 10.62
N ASP A 146 13.33 -2.24 9.85
CA ASP A 146 14.23 -2.41 8.70
C ASP A 146 13.80 -1.53 7.51
N PHE A 147 12.56 -1.04 7.54
CA PHE A 147 11.95 -0.20 6.50
C PHE A 147 11.75 1.25 6.95
N TYR A 148 12.13 1.61 8.17
CA TYR A 148 12.02 2.96 8.68
C TYR A 148 13.28 3.77 8.43
N PHE A 149 13.18 4.75 7.54
CA PHE A 149 14.26 5.66 7.17
C PHE A 149 13.90 7.08 7.61
N PRO A 150 14.37 7.53 8.82
CA PRO A 150 13.95 8.79 9.40
C PRO A 150 14.30 10.01 8.55
N ASP A 151 15.43 9.94 7.82
CA ASP A 151 15.92 11.02 6.96
C ASP A 151 15.30 11.01 5.55
N SER A 152 14.50 9.98 5.22
CA SER A 152 13.81 9.93 3.95
C SER A 152 12.74 11.01 3.85
N PRO A 153 12.63 11.71 2.70
CA PRO A 153 11.51 12.61 2.45
C PRO A 153 10.18 11.88 2.21
N PHE A 154 10.26 10.58 2.00
CA PHE A 154 9.13 9.70 1.68
C PHE A 154 8.78 8.80 2.85
#